data_eca19e04ac3862a93f92bdc321e4ca9a
#
_entry.id   eca19e04ac3862a93f92bdc321e4ca9a
#
_cell.length_a   1.000
_cell.length_b   1.000
_cell.length_c   1.000
_cell.angle_alpha   90.00
_cell.angle_beta   90.00
_cell.angle_gamma   90.00
#
_symmetry.space_group_name_H-M   'P 1'
#
loop_
_entity.id
_entity.type
_entity.pdbx_description
1 polymer ?
#
loop_
_entity_poly.entity_id
_entity_poly.type
_entity_poly.pdbx_seq_one_letter_code
_entity_poly.pdbx_strand_id
1 'polypeptide(L)'
;DNDPGTTEVSGSQDSIGITMPGINKFFYDKGKYWPSRFETISDLKTIKWLEDRLYMLTLWPRPDGYNVLSDTCINTENVKKLADAAELAWEGLINMDFEKFTDGFLNSFRSQVRMFPKMMNPEIQKIIDQYHDKAKAWKLSGAGGGGYLILISEKEIPNAFRIKIRVKDFWI
;
A
#
# COMPACT_ATOMS: atom_id res chain seq x y z
N ASP A 1 5.75 -9.00 18.28
CA ASP A 1 6.77 -9.00 17.24
C ASP A 1 7.44 -7.65 17.14
N ASN A 2 8.49 -7.47 17.91
CA ASN A 2 9.35 -6.29 17.83
C ASN A 2 10.50 -6.63 16.88
N ASP A 3 10.95 -5.67 16.10
CA ASP A 3 12.24 -5.79 15.43
C ASP A 3 13.32 -6.12 16.46
N PRO A 4 14.17 -7.13 16.23
CA PRO A 4 15.24 -7.45 17.14
C PRO A 4 16.14 -6.21 17.38
N GLY A 5 16.24 -5.77 18.63
CA GLY A 5 17.06 -4.61 19.02
C GLY A 5 16.32 -3.26 19.04
N THR A 6 15.02 -3.21 18.78
CA THR A 6 14.20 -2.01 18.96
C THR A 6 13.15 -2.18 20.05
N THR A 7 12.73 -1.07 20.65
CA THR A 7 11.59 -1.02 21.59
C THR A 7 10.28 -0.67 20.88
N GLU A 8 10.34 -0.38 19.57
CA GLU A 8 9.18 -0.01 18.77
C GLU A 8 8.47 -1.26 18.25
N VAL A 9 7.15 -1.30 18.38
CA VAL A 9 6.30 -2.38 17.86
C VAL A 9 6.02 -2.10 16.39
N SER A 10 6.44 -3.00 15.50
CA SER A 10 6.07 -2.94 14.07
C SER A 10 4.59 -3.25 13.88
N GLY A 11 3.97 -2.70 12.83
CA GLY A 11 2.59 -2.99 12.49
C GLY A 11 2.38 -4.46 12.10
N SER A 12 1.31 -5.11 12.60
CA SER A 12 1.01 -6.51 12.31
C SER A 12 0.72 -6.77 10.81
N GLN A 13 0.34 -5.74 10.07
CA GLN A 13 0.01 -5.85 8.64
C GLN A 13 1.18 -6.37 7.80
N ASP A 14 2.40 -5.90 8.04
CA ASP A 14 3.59 -6.30 7.28
C ASP A 14 3.94 -7.76 7.56
N SER A 15 3.94 -8.17 8.84
CA SER A 15 4.18 -9.55 9.25
C SER A 15 3.17 -10.53 8.66
N ILE A 16 1.88 -10.16 8.66
CA ILE A 16 0.83 -10.99 8.07
C ILE A 16 1.00 -11.04 6.54
N GLY A 17 1.27 -9.90 5.89
CA GLY A 17 1.45 -9.82 4.44
C GLY A 17 2.60 -10.69 3.90
N ILE A 18 3.65 -10.90 4.70
CA ILE A 18 4.75 -11.81 4.36
C ILE A 18 4.30 -13.28 4.41
N THR A 19 3.39 -13.63 5.29
CA THR A 19 2.97 -15.03 5.51
C THR A 19 1.77 -15.44 4.69
N MET A 20 0.79 -14.57 4.49
CA MET A 20 -0.45 -14.90 3.78
C MET A 20 -0.31 -14.76 2.27
N PRO A 21 -0.67 -15.78 1.47
CA PRO A 21 -0.73 -15.68 0.01
C PRO A 21 -1.96 -14.90 -0.46
N GLY A 22 -1.98 -14.52 -1.74
CA GLY A 22 -3.09 -13.81 -2.37
C GLY A 22 -3.12 -12.32 -2.05
N ILE A 23 -4.27 -11.71 -2.27
CA ILE A 23 -4.52 -10.30 -1.97
C ILE A 23 -5.43 -10.25 -0.76
N ASN A 24 -4.99 -9.59 0.30
CA ASN A 24 -5.66 -9.66 1.59
C ASN A 24 -6.17 -8.29 2.03
N LYS A 25 -7.40 -8.25 2.54
CA LYS A 25 -8.01 -7.12 3.22
C LYS A 25 -8.21 -7.47 4.69
N PHE A 26 -7.67 -6.65 5.58
CA PHE A 26 -7.72 -6.87 7.02
C PHE A 26 -8.65 -5.86 7.69
N PHE A 27 -9.40 -6.31 8.68
CA PHE A 27 -10.29 -5.48 9.50
C PHE A 27 -9.75 -5.40 10.92
N TYR A 28 -9.47 -4.20 11.37
CA TYR A 28 -8.94 -3.92 12.69
C TYR A 28 -9.97 -3.25 13.58
N ASP A 29 -10.15 -3.77 14.78
CA ASP A 29 -10.95 -3.13 15.81
C ASP A 29 -10.09 -2.14 16.61
N LYS A 30 -10.75 -1.10 17.14
CA LYS A 30 -10.07 -0.07 17.94
C LYS A 30 -9.28 -0.69 19.10
N GLY A 31 -8.00 -0.36 19.18
CA GLY A 31 -7.10 -0.82 20.24
C GLY A 31 -6.64 -2.28 20.12
N LYS A 32 -6.93 -2.95 19.01
CA LYS A 32 -6.42 -4.30 18.74
C LYS A 32 -5.20 -4.24 17.82
N TYR A 33 -4.17 -5.01 18.16
CA TYR A 33 -2.96 -5.15 17.35
C TYR A 33 -3.17 -6.10 16.16
N TRP A 34 -3.93 -7.17 16.35
CA TRP A 34 -4.25 -8.14 15.32
C TRP A 34 -5.60 -7.84 14.66
N PRO A 35 -5.76 -8.12 13.35
CA PRO A 35 -7.05 -7.98 12.69
C PRO A 35 -8.07 -8.96 13.30
N SER A 36 -9.30 -8.52 13.45
CA SER A 36 -10.43 -9.35 13.91
C SER A 36 -11.00 -10.23 12.80
N ARG A 37 -10.83 -9.82 11.55
CA ARG A 37 -11.30 -10.51 10.36
C ARG A 37 -10.40 -10.16 9.16
N PHE A 38 -10.38 -11.05 8.17
CA PHE A 38 -9.75 -10.79 6.88
C PHE A 38 -10.57 -11.39 5.74
N GLU A 39 -10.38 -10.84 4.55
CA GLU A 39 -10.90 -11.35 3.27
C GLU A 39 -9.72 -11.56 2.34
N THR A 40 -9.72 -12.67 1.58
CA THR A 40 -8.62 -13.03 0.69
C THR A 40 -9.14 -13.28 -0.72
N ILE A 41 -8.50 -12.69 -1.71
CA ILE A 41 -8.67 -13.03 -3.13
C ILE A 41 -7.53 -13.98 -3.50
N SER A 42 -7.86 -15.19 -3.91
CA SER A 42 -6.92 -16.22 -4.38
C SER A 42 -7.23 -16.71 -5.79
N ASP A 43 -8.27 -16.19 -6.44
CA ASP A 43 -8.58 -16.56 -7.81
C ASP A 43 -7.54 -15.97 -8.78
N LEU A 44 -7.05 -16.81 -9.68
CA LEU A 44 -5.95 -16.47 -10.58
C LEU A 44 -6.31 -15.38 -11.60
N LYS A 45 -7.59 -15.23 -11.91
CA LYS A 45 -8.04 -14.22 -12.88
C LYS A 45 -7.88 -12.81 -12.31
N THR A 46 -8.36 -12.58 -11.08
CA THR A 46 -8.24 -11.29 -10.39
C THR A 46 -6.77 -10.99 -10.05
N ILE A 47 -6.03 -11.99 -9.59
CA ILE A 47 -4.59 -11.84 -9.32
C ILE A 47 -3.84 -11.43 -10.57
N LYS A 48 -4.04 -12.14 -11.69
CA LYS A 48 -3.40 -11.81 -12.97
C LYS A 48 -3.80 -10.43 -13.46
N TRP A 49 -5.08 -10.07 -13.34
CA TRP A 49 -5.58 -8.75 -13.70
C TRP A 49 -4.84 -7.63 -12.95
N LEU A 50 -4.58 -7.80 -11.65
CA LEU A 50 -3.81 -6.84 -10.86
C LEU A 50 -2.33 -6.86 -11.22
N GLU A 51 -1.69 -8.04 -11.32
CA GLU A 51 -0.28 -8.18 -11.68
C GLU A 51 0.08 -7.50 -13.01
N ASP A 52 -0.83 -7.54 -13.97
CA ASP A 52 -0.63 -6.90 -15.28
C ASP A 52 -0.61 -5.37 -15.21
N ARG A 53 -1.03 -4.80 -14.07
CA ARG A 53 -1.15 -3.36 -13.83
C ARG A 53 -0.30 -2.84 -12.67
N LEU A 54 0.35 -3.73 -11.92
CA LEU A 54 1.02 -3.40 -10.67
C LEU A 54 2.53 -3.32 -10.86
N TYR A 55 3.08 -2.13 -10.67
CA TYR A 55 4.50 -1.84 -10.84
C TYR A 55 5.10 -1.29 -9.56
N MET A 56 6.40 -1.51 -9.37
CA MET A 56 7.19 -1.01 -8.26
C MET A 56 8.40 -0.25 -8.79
N LEU A 57 8.57 0.98 -8.32
CA LEU A 57 9.75 1.79 -8.56
C LEU A 57 10.56 1.86 -7.27
N THR A 58 11.85 1.54 -7.34
CA THR A 58 12.76 1.72 -6.21
C THR A 58 13.10 3.19 -6.07
N LEU A 59 12.94 3.69 -4.86
CA LEU A 59 13.40 5.01 -4.45
C LEU A 59 14.78 4.86 -3.75
N TRP A 60 15.11 5.76 -2.88
CA TRP A 60 16.31 5.73 -2.05
C TRP A 60 16.01 5.18 -0.65
N PRO A 61 17.03 4.74 0.09
CA PRO A 61 16.88 4.37 1.51
C PRO A 61 16.34 5.54 2.33
N ARG A 62 15.56 5.25 3.35
CA ARG A 62 15.12 6.28 4.30
C ARG A 62 16.33 6.88 5.01
N PRO A 63 16.32 8.20 5.31
CA PRO A 63 17.39 8.80 6.10
C PRO A 63 17.43 8.23 7.52
N ASP A 64 18.61 8.23 8.12
CA ASP A 64 18.79 7.85 9.51
C ASP A 64 17.90 8.71 10.42
N GLY A 65 17.29 8.08 11.43
CA GLY A 65 16.38 8.76 12.35
C GLY A 65 15.00 9.12 11.75
N TYR A 66 14.67 8.62 10.55
CA TYR A 66 13.35 8.83 9.97
C TYR A 66 12.25 8.24 10.87
N ASN A 67 11.30 9.07 11.25
CA ASN A 67 10.14 8.69 12.04
C ASN A 67 8.85 9.19 11.38
N VAL A 68 8.08 8.27 10.78
CA VAL A 68 6.79 8.57 10.13
C VAL A 68 5.73 9.01 11.14
N LEU A 69 5.87 8.64 12.41
CA LEU A 69 4.89 8.95 13.46
C LEU A 69 5.05 10.36 14.03
N SER A 70 6.09 11.10 13.64
CA SER A 70 6.20 12.51 14.02
C SER A 70 5.19 13.36 13.24
N ASP A 71 4.57 14.33 13.92
CA ASP A 71 3.60 15.28 13.33
C ASP A 71 2.36 14.61 12.71
N THR A 72 1.86 13.54 13.31
CA THR A 72 0.68 12.83 12.81
C THR A 72 -0.63 13.58 13.07
N CYS A 73 -1.57 13.43 12.13
CA CYS A 73 -2.94 13.94 12.22
C CYS A 73 -3.95 12.77 12.19
N ILE A 74 -3.86 11.89 13.19
CA ILE A 74 -4.74 10.72 13.32
C ILE A 74 -5.99 11.12 14.08
N ASN A 75 -7.12 11.17 13.39
CA ASN A 75 -8.44 11.44 13.96
C ASN A 75 -9.49 10.56 13.27
N THR A 76 -10.70 10.52 13.85
CA THR A 76 -11.79 9.66 13.36
C THR A 76 -12.15 9.93 11.89
N GLU A 77 -12.14 11.20 11.47
CA GLU A 77 -12.47 11.58 10.09
C GLU A 77 -11.43 11.07 9.09
N ASN A 78 -10.13 11.26 9.38
CA ASN A 78 -9.04 10.83 8.51
C ASN A 78 -8.94 9.30 8.45
N VAL A 79 -9.15 8.62 9.58
CA VAL A 79 -9.21 7.15 9.62
C VAL A 79 -10.39 6.63 8.79
N LYS A 80 -11.57 7.26 8.91
CA LYS A 80 -12.74 6.89 8.11
C LYS A 80 -12.47 7.06 6.60
N LYS A 81 -11.87 8.18 6.19
CA LYS A 81 -11.51 8.40 4.77
C LYS A 81 -10.55 7.35 4.23
N LEU A 82 -9.59 6.89 5.05
CA LEU A 82 -8.70 5.81 4.67
C LEU A 82 -9.45 4.48 4.51
N ALA A 83 -10.36 4.17 5.45
CA ALA A 83 -11.17 2.96 5.41
C ALA A 83 -12.11 2.96 4.19
N ASP A 84 -12.82 4.06 3.93
CA ASP A 84 -13.70 4.21 2.78
C ASP A 84 -12.92 4.06 1.45
N ALA A 85 -11.72 4.61 1.37
CA ALA A 85 -10.86 4.48 0.20
C ALA A 85 -10.35 3.03 -0.01
N ALA A 86 -10.02 2.32 1.08
CA ALA A 86 -9.63 0.92 1.03
C ALA A 86 -10.80 0.03 0.56
N GLU A 87 -12.02 0.32 1.03
CA GLU A 87 -13.24 -0.38 0.58
C GLU A 87 -13.48 -0.15 -0.91
N LEU A 88 -13.38 1.09 -1.37
CA LEU A 88 -13.54 1.43 -2.79
C LEU A 88 -12.53 0.68 -3.67
N ALA A 89 -11.26 0.63 -3.25
CA ALA A 89 -10.23 -0.13 -3.96
C ALA A 89 -10.54 -1.63 -3.98
N TRP A 90 -10.99 -2.19 -2.85
CA TRP A 90 -11.35 -3.60 -2.75
C TRP A 90 -12.51 -3.99 -3.66
N GLU A 91 -13.57 -3.18 -3.68
CA GLU A 91 -14.69 -3.38 -4.59
C GLU A 91 -14.26 -3.27 -6.07
N GLY A 92 -13.44 -2.29 -6.41
CA GLY A 92 -12.86 -2.15 -7.75
C GLY A 92 -12.05 -3.37 -8.16
N LEU A 93 -11.25 -3.92 -7.23
CA LEU A 93 -10.44 -5.12 -7.45
C LEU A 93 -11.30 -6.37 -7.68
N ILE A 94 -12.31 -6.62 -6.84
CA ILE A 94 -13.22 -7.77 -6.97
C ILE A 94 -13.93 -7.76 -8.32
N ASN A 95 -14.37 -6.58 -8.76
CA ASN A 95 -15.10 -6.41 -10.01
C ASN A 95 -14.18 -6.22 -11.23
N MET A 96 -12.87 -6.17 -11.03
CA MET A 96 -11.88 -5.81 -12.06
C MET A 96 -12.21 -4.47 -12.75
N ASP A 97 -12.79 -3.54 -11.99
CA ASP A 97 -13.10 -2.18 -12.39
C ASP A 97 -11.87 -1.29 -12.18
N PHE A 98 -11.19 -0.95 -13.26
CA PHE A 98 -9.92 -0.24 -13.22
C PHE A 98 -10.05 1.17 -12.64
N GLU A 99 -11.07 1.92 -13.04
CA GLU A 99 -11.29 3.29 -12.57
C GLU A 99 -11.60 3.29 -11.06
N LYS A 100 -12.53 2.44 -10.63
CA LYS A 100 -12.89 2.31 -9.22
C LYS A 100 -11.71 1.87 -8.35
N PHE A 101 -10.92 0.90 -8.83
CA PHE A 101 -9.72 0.44 -8.14
C PHE A 101 -8.68 1.55 -7.98
N THR A 102 -8.37 2.27 -9.08
CA THR A 102 -7.36 3.33 -9.07
C THR A 102 -7.79 4.53 -8.24
N ASP A 103 -9.06 4.89 -8.26
CA ASP A 103 -9.62 5.95 -7.41
C ASP A 103 -9.48 5.60 -5.92
N GLY A 104 -9.87 4.39 -5.53
CA GLY A 104 -9.72 3.91 -4.16
C GLY A 104 -8.24 3.85 -3.74
N PHE A 105 -7.37 3.34 -4.59
CA PHE A 105 -5.94 3.24 -4.34
C PHE A 105 -5.29 4.62 -4.11
N LEU A 106 -5.58 5.58 -4.98
CA LEU A 106 -5.07 6.94 -4.89
C LEU A 106 -5.64 7.71 -3.67
N ASN A 107 -6.93 7.55 -3.39
CA ASN A 107 -7.56 8.16 -2.22
C ASN A 107 -7.03 7.57 -0.91
N SER A 108 -6.70 6.27 -0.88
CA SER A 108 -6.01 5.63 0.23
C SER A 108 -4.64 6.29 0.48
N PHE A 109 -3.86 6.52 -0.57
CA PHE A 109 -2.58 7.22 -0.46
C PHE A 109 -2.75 8.66 0.05
N ARG A 110 -3.67 9.43 -0.52
CA ARG A 110 -3.96 10.80 -0.07
C ARG A 110 -4.38 10.85 1.39
N SER A 111 -5.17 9.89 1.84
CA SER A 111 -5.60 9.78 3.24
C SER A 111 -4.44 9.45 4.17
N GLN A 112 -3.54 8.55 3.75
CA GLN A 112 -2.33 8.25 4.52
C GLN A 112 -1.41 9.47 4.64
N VAL A 113 -1.14 10.19 3.55
CA VAL A 113 -0.29 11.39 3.58
C VAL A 113 -0.88 12.47 4.48
N ARG A 114 -2.21 12.62 4.54
CA ARG A 114 -2.86 13.54 5.47
C ARG A 114 -2.63 13.16 6.94
N MET A 115 -2.67 11.87 7.26
CA MET A 115 -2.43 11.37 8.61
C MET A 115 -0.95 11.36 8.99
N PHE A 116 -0.08 11.13 8.00
CA PHE A 116 1.35 10.96 8.17
C PHE A 116 2.12 11.87 7.18
N PRO A 117 2.18 13.19 7.42
CA PRO A 117 2.78 14.13 6.46
C PRO A 117 4.25 13.82 6.13
N LYS A 118 4.99 13.23 7.08
CA LYS A 118 6.39 12.83 6.88
C LYS A 118 6.58 11.75 5.81
N MET A 119 5.53 11.04 5.40
CA MET A 119 5.61 10.09 4.28
C MET A 119 6.06 10.76 2.99
N MET A 120 5.72 12.03 2.79
CA MET A 120 6.04 12.81 1.60
C MET A 120 7.19 13.77 1.82
N ASN A 121 7.97 13.97 0.77
CA ASN A 121 8.97 15.03 0.67
C ASN A 121 9.02 15.56 -0.78
N PRO A 122 9.72 16.70 -1.06
CA PRO A 122 9.77 17.28 -2.40
C PRO A 122 10.38 16.37 -3.46
N GLU A 123 11.31 15.48 -3.09
CA GLU A 123 11.95 14.54 -4.02
C GLU A 123 10.98 13.45 -4.45
N ILE A 124 10.21 12.88 -3.50
CA ILE A 124 9.13 11.92 -3.81
C ILE A 124 8.08 12.57 -4.71
N GLN A 125 7.71 13.83 -4.44
CA GLN A 125 6.74 14.54 -5.28
C GLN A 125 7.26 14.68 -6.71
N LYS A 126 8.53 15.06 -6.92
CA LYS A 126 9.13 15.13 -8.25
C LYS A 126 9.10 13.80 -8.99
N ILE A 127 9.32 12.68 -8.29
CA ILE A 127 9.20 11.34 -8.90
C ILE A 127 7.76 11.07 -9.30
N ILE A 128 6.79 11.33 -8.43
CA ILE A 128 5.36 11.17 -8.76
C ILE A 128 5.00 11.99 -10.00
N ASP A 129 5.44 13.25 -10.08
CA ASP A 129 5.18 14.14 -11.21
C ASP A 129 5.73 13.57 -12.54
N GLN A 130 6.88 12.89 -12.52
CA GLN A 130 7.46 12.24 -13.71
C GLN A 130 6.64 11.05 -14.23
N TYR A 131 5.84 10.44 -13.35
CA TYR A 131 5.01 9.27 -13.68
C TYR A 131 3.53 9.59 -13.78
N HIS A 132 3.12 10.84 -13.52
CA HIS A 132 1.73 11.28 -13.52
C HIS A 132 0.97 10.92 -14.83
N ASP A 133 1.63 11.06 -15.99
CA ASP A 133 1.02 10.76 -17.28
C ASP A 133 1.17 9.27 -17.69
N LYS A 134 1.89 8.48 -16.90
CA LYS A 134 2.18 7.07 -17.17
C LYS A 134 1.43 6.12 -16.27
N ALA A 135 1.12 6.55 -15.05
CA ALA A 135 0.39 5.77 -14.07
C ALA A 135 -0.94 6.44 -13.71
N LYS A 136 -1.99 5.66 -13.58
CA LYS A 136 -3.33 6.14 -13.19
C LYS A 136 -3.43 6.40 -11.69
N ALA A 137 -2.68 5.63 -10.90
CA ALA A 137 -2.63 5.77 -9.45
C ALA A 137 -1.24 5.37 -8.91
N TRP A 138 -0.92 5.84 -7.72
CA TRP A 138 0.33 5.57 -7.03
C TRP A 138 0.15 5.57 -5.52
N LYS A 139 1.10 4.91 -4.83
CA LYS A 139 1.15 4.84 -3.37
C LYS A 139 2.57 4.47 -2.91
N LEU A 140 3.02 5.10 -1.82
CA LEU A 140 4.25 4.65 -1.16
C LEU A 140 4.03 3.32 -0.42
N SER A 141 4.99 2.43 -0.51
CA SER A 141 4.99 1.19 0.25
C SER A 141 5.51 1.43 1.66
N GLY A 142 4.74 0.99 2.66
CA GLY A 142 5.10 1.13 4.09
C GLY A 142 5.09 2.58 4.58
N ALA A 143 6.08 2.93 5.40
CA ALA A 143 6.15 4.21 6.10
C ALA A 143 6.44 5.45 5.21
N GLY A 144 6.77 5.28 3.94
CA GLY A 144 7.15 6.39 3.06
C GLY A 144 8.53 6.98 3.38
N GLY A 145 8.77 8.23 2.99
CA GLY A 145 10.08 8.89 3.16
C GLY A 145 11.19 8.37 2.25
N GLY A 146 10.95 7.29 1.51
CA GLY A 146 11.85 6.54 0.64
C GLY A 146 11.32 5.12 0.45
N GLY A 147 12.17 4.19 0.08
CA GLY A 147 11.82 2.78 -0.13
C GLY A 147 11.26 2.51 -1.52
N TYR A 148 9.95 2.32 -1.64
CA TYR A 148 9.33 1.95 -2.91
C TYR A 148 8.07 2.77 -3.18
N LEU A 149 7.89 3.12 -4.47
CA LEU A 149 6.66 3.70 -5.00
C LEU A 149 5.93 2.62 -5.82
N ILE A 150 4.71 2.33 -5.45
CA ILE A 150 3.82 1.44 -6.21
C ILE A 150 3.06 2.28 -7.23
N LEU A 151 3.00 1.83 -8.46
CA LEU A 151 2.34 2.50 -9.58
C LEU A 151 1.33 1.55 -10.19
N ILE A 152 0.17 2.07 -10.57
CA ILE A 152 -0.90 1.33 -11.25
C ILE A 152 -1.06 1.87 -12.66
N SER A 153 -0.90 0.99 -13.66
CA SER A 153 -1.00 1.37 -15.08
C SER A 153 -1.42 0.20 -15.96
N GLU A 154 -2.21 0.47 -17.00
CA GLU A 154 -2.49 -0.49 -18.07
C GLU A 154 -1.37 -0.56 -19.12
N LYS A 155 -0.45 0.38 -19.08
CA LYS A 155 0.71 0.44 -19.97
C LYS A 155 1.98 0.09 -19.20
N GLU A 156 2.98 -0.37 -19.91
CA GLU A 156 4.30 -0.61 -19.33
C GLU A 156 4.91 0.70 -18.81
N ILE A 157 5.48 0.62 -17.61
CA ILE A 157 6.15 1.76 -16.97
C ILE A 157 7.65 1.56 -17.07
N PRO A 158 8.38 2.43 -17.78
CA PRO A 158 9.83 2.36 -17.88
C PRO A 158 10.51 2.46 -16.51
N ASN A 159 11.57 1.66 -16.32
CA ASN A 159 12.38 1.62 -15.10
C ASN A 159 11.64 1.13 -13.84
N ALA A 160 10.43 0.58 -13.98
CA ALA A 160 9.69 -0.04 -12.88
C ALA A 160 9.63 -1.57 -13.06
N PHE A 161 9.58 -2.29 -11.95
CA PHE A 161 9.45 -3.74 -11.92
C PHE A 161 7.99 -4.14 -11.82
N ARG A 162 7.57 -5.18 -12.54
CA ARG A 162 6.26 -5.79 -12.32
C ARG A 162 6.25 -6.56 -11.00
N ILE A 163 5.24 -6.33 -10.18
CA ILE A 163 5.04 -7.06 -8.94
C ILE A 163 4.32 -8.37 -9.25
N LYS A 164 4.78 -9.46 -8.63
CA LYS A 164 4.13 -10.76 -8.63
C LYS A 164 3.51 -11.04 -7.28
N ILE A 165 2.30 -11.59 -7.28
CA ILE A 165 1.54 -11.90 -6.08
C ILE A 165 1.73 -13.38 -5.79
N ARG A 166 2.18 -13.70 -4.59
CA ARG A 166 2.32 -15.08 -4.15
C ARG A 166 0.95 -15.75 -4.01
N VAL A 167 0.73 -16.86 -4.69
CA VAL A 167 -0.56 -17.58 -4.73
C VAL A 167 -0.55 -18.91 -3.97
N LYS A 168 0.61 -19.37 -3.50
CA LYS A 168 0.78 -20.62 -2.75
C LYS A 168 1.72 -20.41 -1.57
N ASP A 169 1.50 -21.17 -0.51
CA ASP A 169 2.48 -21.28 0.56
C ASP A 169 3.70 -22.04 0.06
N PHE A 170 4.88 -21.45 0.19
CA PHE A 170 6.15 -22.04 -0.23
C PHE A 170 6.69 -23.11 0.74
N TRP A 171 5.90 -23.51 1.73
CA TRP A 171 6.33 -24.41 2.80
C TRP A 171 5.68 -25.81 2.70
N ILE A 172 5.53 -26.34 1.49
CA ILE A 172 5.23 -27.75 1.26
C ILE A 172 6.29 -28.35 0.38
#